data_f3e36fec024ff863b60d30bb274c85b9
#
_entry.id   f3e36fec024ff863b60d30bb274c85b9
#
_cell.length_a   1.000
_cell.length_b   1.000
_cell.length_c   1.000
_cell.angle_alpha   90.00
_cell.angle_beta   90.00
_cell.angle_gamma   90.00
#
_symmetry.space_group_name_H-M   'P 1'
#
loop_
_entity.id
_entity.type
_entity.pdbx_description
1 polymer ?
#
loop_
_entity_poly.entity_id
_entity_poly.type
_entity_poly.pdbx_seq_one_letter_code
_entity_poly.pdbx_strand_id
1 'polypeptide(L)'
;MSNEVKAELKGVQIDPAYQGYVFLGWASGQFEAQNGEKHPYHNMYVFSPVSSYKSDEYQASGYKAEKKKCIGAEVWDGLEPGDKVKLFFDDKQRVIQAALDG
;
A
#
# COMPACT_ATOMS: atom_id res chain seq x y z
N MET A 1 -22.86 -13.52 0.03
CA MET A 1 -21.52 -13.00 0.23
C MET A 1 -20.62 -14.12 0.72
N SER A 2 -19.52 -14.20 0.17
CA SER A 2 -18.62 -15.30 0.41
C SER A 2 -17.89 -15.16 1.75
N ASN A 3 -18.04 -16.16 2.61
CA ASN A 3 -17.24 -16.26 3.83
C ASN A 3 -15.77 -16.53 3.51
N GLU A 4 -15.51 -17.06 2.32
CA GLU A 4 -14.16 -17.35 1.88
C GLU A 4 -13.34 -16.09 1.73
N VAL A 5 -13.94 -15.03 1.16
CA VAL A 5 -13.26 -13.75 1.04
C VAL A 5 -12.90 -13.19 2.40
N LYS A 6 -13.81 -13.30 3.37
CA LYS A 6 -13.53 -12.85 4.73
C LYS A 6 -12.42 -13.68 5.38
N ALA A 7 -12.39 -14.97 5.12
CA ALA A 7 -11.36 -15.84 5.66
C ALA A 7 -9.98 -15.47 5.11
N GLU A 8 -9.90 -15.14 3.83
CA GLU A 8 -8.63 -14.72 3.22
C GLU A 8 -8.11 -13.41 3.80
N LEU A 9 -9.01 -12.54 4.25
CA LEU A 9 -8.65 -11.22 4.76
C LEU A 9 -8.70 -11.13 6.27
N LYS A 10 -8.87 -12.25 6.97
CA LYS A 10 -9.10 -12.19 8.41
C LYS A 10 -7.93 -11.59 9.21
N GLY A 11 -6.73 -11.59 8.64
CA GLY A 11 -5.57 -10.96 9.25
C GLY A 11 -5.48 -9.47 9.00
N VAL A 12 -6.39 -8.93 8.19
CA VAL A 12 -6.37 -7.52 7.80
C VAL A 12 -7.71 -6.93 8.22
N GLN A 13 -7.68 -6.09 9.25
CA GLN A 13 -8.89 -5.43 9.74
C GLN A 13 -8.86 -3.99 9.29
N ILE A 14 -9.90 -3.61 8.54
CA ILE A 14 -10.01 -2.26 8.00
C ILE A 14 -11.10 -1.53 8.77
N ASP A 15 -10.70 -0.47 9.46
CA ASP A 15 -11.62 0.42 10.15
C ASP A 15 -12.23 1.38 9.12
N PRO A 16 -13.54 1.33 8.88
CA PRO A 16 -14.16 2.19 7.87
C PRO A 16 -13.98 3.69 8.12
N ALA A 17 -13.69 4.08 9.36
CA ALA A 17 -13.48 5.49 9.70
C ALA A 17 -12.04 5.95 9.42
N TYR A 18 -11.12 5.02 9.19
CA TYR A 18 -9.72 5.35 8.97
C TYR A 18 -9.50 5.83 7.54
N GLN A 19 -8.90 7.00 7.38
CA GLN A 19 -8.68 7.61 6.07
C GLN A 19 -7.24 7.53 5.58
N GLY A 20 -6.37 6.86 6.31
CA GLY A 20 -4.98 6.68 5.91
C GLY A 20 -4.74 5.38 5.16
N TYR A 21 -3.51 4.91 5.24
CA TYR A 21 -3.11 3.67 4.57
C TYR A 21 -3.11 2.50 5.54
N VAL A 22 -3.46 1.33 5.03
CA VAL A 22 -3.34 0.07 5.77
C VAL A 22 -2.32 -0.77 5.02
N PHE A 23 -1.27 -1.18 5.72
CA PHE A 23 -0.21 -1.99 5.14
C PHE A 23 -0.70 -3.40 4.84
N LEU A 24 -0.40 -3.90 3.66
CA LEU A 24 -0.78 -5.26 3.24
C LEU A 24 0.41 -6.19 3.07
N GLY A 25 1.52 -5.66 2.58
CA GLY A 25 2.69 -6.49 2.31
C GLY A 25 3.72 -5.74 1.50
N TRP A 26 4.76 -6.45 1.09
CA TRP A 26 5.85 -5.85 0.33
C TRP A 26 6.42 -6.85 -0.65
N ALA A 27 7.15 -6.34 -1.63
CA ALA A 27 7.92 -7.15 -2.56
C ALA A 27 9.17 -6.39 -2.94
N SER A 28 10.28 -7.10 -3.03
CA SER A 28 11.53 -6.50 -3.48
C SER A 28 12.27 -7.49 -4.37
N GLY A 29 13.11 -6.95 -5.24
CA GLY A 29 13.88 -7.77 -6.16
C GLY A 29 14.75 -6.90 -7.04
N GLN A 30 15.14 -7.43 -8.17
CA GLN A 30 15.94 -6.71 -9.15
C GLN A 30 15.37 -6.95 -10.54
N PHE A 31 15.46 -5.95 -11.38
CA PHE A 31 15.19 -6.13 -12.80
C PHE A 31 16.41 -5.74 -13.60
N GLU A 32 16.55 -6.35 -14.79
CA GLU A 32 17.66 -6.07 -15.67
C GLU A 32 17.20 -5.11 -16.76
N ALA A 33 17.88 -3.97 -16.86
CA ALA A 33 17.63 -2.99 -17.89
C ALA A 33 18.19 -3.46 -19.22
N GLN A 34 17.83 -2.76 -20.31
CA GLN A 34 18.28 -3.14 -21.66
C GLN A 34 19.79 -3.14 -21.80
N ASN A 35 20.48 -2.30 -21.02
CA ASN A 35 21.95 -2.22 -21.05
C ASN A 35 22.62 -3.28 -20.18
N GLY A 36 21.87 -4.22 -19.60
CA GLY A 36 22.40 -5.26 -18.75
C GLY A 36 22.58 -4.88 -17.29
N GLU A 37 22.31 -3.64 -16.93
CA GLU A 37 22.39 -3.21 -15.55
C GLU A 37 21.23 -3.76 -14.74
N LYS A 38 21.51 -4.15 -13.50
CA LYS A 38 20.49 -4.61 -12.58
C LYS A 38 20.10 -3.49 -11.64
N HIS A 39 18.81 -3.27 -11.52
CA HIS A 39 18.25 -2.22 -10.67
C HIS A 39 17.38 -2.85 -9.60
N PRO A 40 17.62 -2.56 -8.32
CA PRO A 40 16.76 -3.05 -7.26
C PRO A 40 15.43 -2.31 -7.25
N TYR A 41 14.39 -3.00 -6.83
CA TYR A 41 13.11 -2.35 -6.59
C TYR A 41 12.57 -2.76 -5.23
N HIS A 42 11.83 -1.84 -4.62
CA HIS A 42 11.22 -2.06 -3.32
C HIS A 42 9.82 -1.49 -3.38
N ASN A 43 8.84 -2.35 -3.24
CA ASN A 43 7.44 -1.94 -3.32
C ASN A 43 6.70 -2.39 -2.08
N MET A 44 5.79 -1.55 -1.60
CA MET A 44 4.85 -1.96 -0.58
C MET A 44 3.43 -1.89 -1.16
N TYR A 45 2.56 -2.70 -0.62
CA TYR A 45 1.17 -2.74 -1.01
C TYR A 45 0.33 -2.26 0.15
N VAL A 46 -0.61 -1.37 -0.14
CA VAL A 46 -1.44 -0.75 0.89
C VAL A 46 -2.87 -0.63 0.39
N PHE A 47 -3.81 -0.55 1.33
CA PHE A 47 -5.17 -0.11 1.05
C PHE A 47 -5.30 1.36 1.44
N SER A 48 -6.09 2.08 0.66
CA SER A 48 -6.50 3.44 1.03
C SER A 48 -7.94 3.65 0.58
N PRO A 49 -8.67 4.57 1.22
CA PRO A 49 -10.02 4.85 0.76
C PRO A 49 -10.02 5.52 -0.60
N VAL A 50 -10.99 5.16 -1.43
CA VAL A 50 -11.15 5.85 -2.70
C VAL A 50 -11.83 7.18 -2.46
N SER A 51 -11.67 8.10 -3.42
CA SER A 51 -12.33 9.40 -3.34
C SER A 51 -13.85 9.22 -3.32
N SER A 52 -14.53 10.01 -2.52
CA SER A 52 -15.99 10.03 -2.50
C SER A 52 -16.57 10.94 -3.59
N TYR A 53 -15.72 11.56 -4.41
CA TYR A 53 -16.16 12.38 -5.52
C TYR A 53 -17.01 11.60 -6.50
N LYS A 54 -18.10 12.19 -6.94
CA LYS A 54 -19.00 11.58 -7.91
C LYS A 54 -19.30 12.55 -9.03
N SER A 55 -19.41 12.01 -10.24
CA SER A 55 -19.88 12.76 -11.39
C SER A 55 -20.79 11.85 -12.21
N ASP A 56 -21.34 12.36 -13.29
CA ASP A 56 -22.19 11.55 -14.16
C ASP A 56 -21.41 10.39 -14.78
N GLU A 57 -20.09 10.54 -14.89
CA GLU A 57 -19.24 9.54 -15.52
C GLU A 57 -18.39 8.74 -14.55
N TYR A 58 -18.40 9.09 -13.24
CA TYR A 58 -17.54 8.45 -12.28
C TYR A 58 -18.21 8.31 -10.93
N GLN A 59 -18.14 7.12 -10.38
CA GLN A 59 -18.60 6.85 -9.01
C GLN A 59 -17.62 5.88 -8.38
N ALA A 60 -17.31 6.11 -7.10
CA ALA A 60 -16.40 5.25 -6.37
C ALA A 60 -16.77 5.22 -4.89
N SER A 61 -16.54 4.08 -4.27
CA SER A 61 -16.71 3.92 -2.82
C SER A 61 -15.81 2.80 -2.35
N GLY A 62 -15.53 2.78 -1.03
CA GLY A 62 -14.74 1.73 -0.43
C GLY A 62 -13.26 2.01 -0.45
N TYR A 63 -12.47 0.97 -0.66
CA TYR A 63 -11.02 1.02 -0.59
C TYR A 63 -10.40 0.53 -1.89
N LYS A 64 -9.20 1.01 -2.16
CA LYS A 64 -8.40 0.52 -3.29
C LYS A 64 -7.07 0.01 -2.78
N ALA A 65 -6.53 -0.99 -3.47
CA ALA A 65 -5.18 -1.48 -3.21
C ALA A 65 -4.21 -0.74 -4.13
N GLU A 66 -3.09 -0.32 -3.57
CA GLU A 66 -2.10 0.43 -4.33
C GLU A 66 -0.70 -0.13 -4.09
N LYS A 67 0.13 -0.02 -5.10
CA LYS A 67 1.55 -0.29 -4.99
C LYS A 67 2.27 1.04 -4.82
N LYS A 68 3.13 1.13 -3.79
CA LYS A 68 3.93 2.32 -3.53
C LYS A 68 5.40 1.97 -3.64
N LYS A 69 6.15 2.73 -4.42
CA LYS A 69 7.59 2.56 -4.51
C LYS A 69 8.26 3.10 -3.25
N CYS A 70 9.21 2.35 -2.72
CA CYS A 70 9.95 2.71 -1.51
C CYS A 70 11.41 2.89 -1.82
N ILE A 71 12.11 3.69 -1.01
CA ILE A 71 13.53 3.91 -1.20
C ILE A 71 14.38 2.71 -0.77
N GLY A 72 13.82 1.83 0.05
CA GLY A 72 14.52 0.64 0.50
C GLY A 72 13.64 -0.22 1.38
N ALA A 73 14.14 -1.39 1.76
CA ALA A 73 13.39 -2.35 2.56
C ALA A 73 13.16 -1.86 4.00
N GLU A 74 14.00 -0.96 4.48
CA GLU A 74 13.87 -0.42 5.83
C GLU A 74 12.56 0.33 6.03
N VAL A 75 11.91 0.77 4.94
CA VAL A 75 10.65 1.50 5.03
C VAL A 75 9.57 0.66 5.70
N TRP A 76 9.51 -0.63 5.39
CA TRP A 76 8.47 -1.51 5.94
C TRP A 76 8.95 -2.37 7.11
N ASP A 77 10.15 -2.12 7.59
CA ASP A 77 10.70 -2.92 8.68
C ASP A 77 9.81 -2.83 9.92
N GLY A 78 9.42 -3.97 10.45
CA GLY A 78 8.54 -4.03 11.61
C GLY A 78 7.05 -3.90 11.32
N LEU A 79 6.65 -3.72 10.07
CA LEU A 79 5.23 -3.64 9.73
C LEU A 79 4.66 -5.02 9.46
N GLU A 80 3.39 -5.18 9.82
CA GLU A 80 2.65 -6.41 9.57
C GLU A 80 1.35 -6.10 8.83
N PRO A 81 0.84 -7.05 8.04
CA PRO A 81 -0.43 -6.84 7.34
C PRO A 81 -1.53 -6.43 8.31
N GLY A 82 -2.23 -5.37 7.97
CA GLY A 82 -3.29 -4.81 8.80
C GLY A 82 -2.86 -3.59 9.59
N ASP A 83 -1.57 -3.28 9.64
CA ASP A 83 -1.09 -2.11 10.37
C ASP A 83 -1.55 -0.82 9.66
N LYS A 84 -2.05 0.10 10.46
CA LYS A 84 -2.37 1.46 9.99
C LYS A 84 -1.08 2.26 9.96
N VAL A 85 -0.81 2.90 8.84
CA VAL A 85 0.47 3.59 8.64
C VAL A 85 0.27 4.98 8.04
N LYS A 86 1.17 5.87 8.39
CA LYS A 86 1.37 7.14 7.71
C LYS A 86 2.57 7.00 6.80
N LEU A 87 2.42 7.42 5.56
CA LEU A 87 3.49 7.35 4.58
C LEU A 87 4.04 8.74 4.32
N PHE A 88 5.35 8.84 4.24
CA PHE A 88 6.04 10.08 3.92
C PHE A 88 6.77 9.88 2.59
N PHE A 89 6.66 10.84 1.72
CA PHE A 89 7.13 10.73 0.34
C PHE A 89 8.23 11.75 0.06
N ASP A 90 9.11 11.40 -0.85
CA ASP A 90 10.09 12.36 -1.36
C ASP A 90 9.51 13.12 -2.57
N ASP A 91 10.34 13.95 -3.19
CA ASP A 91 9.92 14.74 -4.35
C ASP A 91 9.65 13.89 -5.61
N LYS A 92 10.06 12.62 -5.59
CA LYS A 92 9.79 11.68 -6.68
C LYS A 92 8.65 10.72 -6.36
N GLN A 93 7.90 11.02 -5.31
CA GLN A 93 6.75 10.21 -4.87
C GLN A 93 7.13 8.81 -4.40
N ARG A 94 8.38 8.63 -3.95
CA ARG A 94 8.79 7.39 -3.32
C ARG A 94 8.59 7.48 -1.82
N VAL A 95 8.19 6.36 -1.21
CA VAL A 95 8.02 6.32 0.24
C VAL A 95 9.39 6.30 0.90
N ILE A 96 9.65 7.27 1.75
CA ILE A 96 10.90 7.37 2.49
C ILE A 96 10.77 6.90 3.94
N GLN A 97 9.53 6.86 4.45
CA GLN A 97 9.26 6.43 5.81
C GLN A 97 7.82 6.00 5.91
N ALA A 98 7.57 4.96 6.69
CA ALA A 98 6.24 4.53 7.07
C ALA A 98 6.21 4.44 8.60
N ALA A 99 5.29 5.17 9.21
CA ALA A 99 5.17 5.20 10.66
C ALA A 99 3.82 4.60 11.07
N LEU A 100 3.81 3.82 12.15
CA LEU A 100 2.57 3.29 12.67
C LEU A 100 1.65 4.43 13.09
N ASP A 101 0.38 4.31 12.73
CA ASP A 101 -0.64 5.31 13.00
C ASP A 101 -1.75 4.66 13.81
N GLY A 102 -1.64 4.77 15.07
CA GLY A 102 -2.63 4.15 15.96
C GLY A 102 -2.01 3.60 17.21
#